data_3bafc6f7bdaefb43b15958c314091c9a
#
_entry.id   3bafc6f7bdaefb43b15958c314091c9a
#
_cell.length_a   1.000
_cell.length_b   1.000
_cell.length_c   1.000
_cell.angle_alpha   90.00
_cell.angle_beta   90.00
_cell.angle_gamma   90.00
#
_symmetry.space_group_name_H-M   'P 1'
#
loop_
_entity.id
_entity.type
_entity.pdbx_description
1 polymer ?
#
loop_
_entity_poly.entity_id
_entity_poly.type
_entity_poly.pdbx_seq_one_letter_code
_entity_poly.pdbx_strand_id
1 'polypeptide(L)'
;SQLSIFSELNNLNVITMNDEYAAICGVTKDELLTQMRPEIQALADKNGLTYDGACEALTRQYDGYHFSEESPDVFNPFSLICSLNELKLKNYWFETGTPTILTKLMRKYKVDPIPFDRGFDATLDMFNAPTETAKNPIPMLYQGGYLTIKEYDGYVYKIGFPNDEVRLGFLKALMPYYAMDDVVDNDSFVIRFAKLLRENNLNEALVLIKAFMSGIPYNAERQNENHYKTILFLIFKLCTSYVVRTEECSAAGRSDVVVETVGAVYMFE
;
A
#
# COMPACT_ATOMS: atom_id res chain seq x y z
N SER A 1 -16.94 -0.99 -11.59
CA SER A 1 -17.70 -0.85 -10.34
C SER A 1 -19.06 -1.57 -10.49
N GLN A 2 -19.38 -2.40 -9.53
CA GLN A 2 -20.69 -3.05 -9.49
C GLN A 2 -21.71 -2.10 -8.86
N LEU A 3 -22.33 -1.28 -9.69
CA LEU A 3 -23.46 -0.45 -9.28
C LEU A 3 -24.75 -1.26 -9.47
N SER A 4 -25.62 -1.26 -8.47
CA SER A 4 -26.88 -2.02 -8.46
C SER A 4 -27.80 -1.68 -9.65
N ILE A 5 -27.75 -0.43 -10.13
CA ILE A 5 -28.52 0.04 -11.28
C ILE A 5 -28.21 -0.71 -12.57
N PHE A 6 -27.01 -1.30 -12.70
CA PHE A 6 -26.64 -2.08 -13.89
C PHE A 6 -26.95 -3.58 -13.74
N SER A 7 -27.16 -4.06 -12.52
CA SER A 7 -27.48 -5.48 -12.30
C SER A 7 -28.88 -5.88 -12.75
N GLU A 8 -29.78 -4.90 -12.97
CA GLU A 8 -31.14 -5.13 -13.48
C GLU A 8 -31.21 -5.12 -15.01
N LEU A 9 -30.11 -4.76 -15.71
CA LEU A 9 -30.06 -4.72 -17.16
C LEU A 9 -29.56 -6.05 -17.71
N ASN A 10 -30.47 -6.96 -18.05
CA ASN A 10 -30.17 -8.29 -18.61
C ASN A 10 -29.40 -8.28 -19.94
N ASN A 11 -29.19 -7.12 -20.57
CA ASN A 11 -28.52 -6.96 -21.86
C ASN A 11 -27.04 -6.62 -21.75
N LEU A 12 -26.51 -6.42 -20.52
CA LEU A 12 -25.10 -6.11 -20.32
C LEU A 12 -24.32 -7.39 -20.04
N ASN A 13 -23.25 -7.60 -20.79
CA ASN A 13 -22.29 -8.65 -20.49
C ASN A 13 -21.31 -8.14 -19.43
N VAL A 14 -21.24 -8.82 -18.28
CA VAL A 14 -20.30 -8.49 -17.19
C VAL A 14 -18.97 -9.16 -17.53
N ILE A 15 -17.97 -8.36 -17.85
CA ILE A 15 -16.60 -8.81 -18.18
C ILE A 15 -15.65 -8.75 -16.97
N THR A 16 -16.14 -8.41 -15.80
CA THR A 16 -15.37 -8.41 -14.56
C THR A 16 -14.83 -9.82 -14.30
N MET A 17 -13.56 -9.95 -13.96
CA MET A 17 -12.87 -11.24 -13.75
C MET A 17 -12.75 -12.12 -15.01
N ASN A 18 -12.91 -11.55 -16.20
CA ASN A 18 -12.68 -12.27 -17.45
C ASN A 18 -11.23 -12.02 -17.91
N ASP A 19 -10.43 -13.09 -18.02
CA ASP A 19 -9.00 -13.05 -18.36
C ASP A 19 -8.74 -12.37 -19.70
N GLU A 20 -9.64 -12.53 -20.68
CA GLU A 20 -9.52 -11.92 -22.00
C GLU A 20 -9.46 -10.38 -21.95
N TYR A 21 -10.12 -9.76 -20.96
CA TYR A 21 -10.21 -8.30 -20.82
C TYR A 21 -9.38 -7.74 -19.65
N ALA A 22 -8.67 -8.58 -18.91
CA ALA A 22 -8.01 -8.19 -17.68
C ALA A 22 -6.92 -7.12 -17.87
N ALA A 23 -6.23 -7.10 -19.01
CA ALA A 23 -5.19 -6.13 -19.32
C ALA A 23 -5.70 -4.83 -19.99
N ILE A 24 -7.01 -4.72 -20.32
CA ILE A 24 -7.55 -3.62 -21.14
C ILE A 24 -7.37 -2.22 -20.52
N CYS A 25 -7.27 -2.14 -19.19
CA CYS A 25 -7.13 -0.87 -18.45
C CYS A 25 -5.72 -0.60 -17.93
N GLY A 26 -4.73 -1.42 -18.29
CA GLY A 26 -3.36 -1.31 -17.81
C GLY A 26 -2.34 -1.31 -18.94
N VAL A 27 -1.07 -1.25 -18.57
CA VAL A 27 0.08 -1.51 -19.46
C VAL A 27 0.74 -2.78 -18.95
N THR A 28 0.89 -3.77 -19.83
CA THR A 28 1.58 -5.02 -19.50
C THR A 28 3.09 -4.82 -19.47
N LYS A 29 3.80 -5.70 -18.78
CA LYS A 29 5.27 -5.66 -18.76
C LYS A 29 5.88 -5.81 -20.15
N ASP A 30 5.29 -6.62 -21.01
CA ASP A 30 5.72 -6.80 -22.39
C ASP A 30 5.59 -5.50 -23.19
N GLU A 31 4.45 -4.82 -23.09
CA GLU A 31 4.23 -3.51 -23.74
C GLU A 31 5.22 -2.47 -23.22
N LEU A 32 5.46 -2.40 -21.90
CA LEU A 32 6.46 -1.49 -21.33
C LEU A 32 7.84 -1.72 -21.95
N LEU A 33 8.31 -2.97 -21.96
CA LEU A 33 9.67 -3.31 -22.43
C LEU A 33 9.84 -3.18 -23.94
N THR A 34 8.76 -3.37 -24.72
CA THR A 34 8.81 -3.31 -26.19
C THR A 34 8.57 -1.91 -26.73
N GLN A 35 7.65 -1.14 -26.14
CA GLN A 35 7.18 0.13 -26.68
C GLN A 35 7.80 1.37 -26.01
N MET A 36 8.28 1.25 -24.75
CA MET A 36 8.75 2.40 -23.95
C MET A 36 10.23 2.31 -23.59
N ARG A 37 11.02 1.59 -24.38
CA ARG A 37 12.44 1.38 -24.10
C ARG A 37 13.27 2.68 -24.05
N PRO A 38 13.08 3.67 -24.95
CA PRO A 38 13.82 4.94 -24.90
C PRO A 38 13.51 5.75 -23.63
N GLU A 39 12.25 5.76 -23.20
CA GLU A 39 11.78 6.49 -22.02
C GLU A 39 12.34 5.85 -20.74
N ILE A 40 12.38 4.51 -20.67
CA ILE A 40 13.00 3.79 -19.55
C ILE A 40 14.49 4.11 -19.48
N GLN A 41 15.19 4.12 -20.62
CA GLN A 41 16.61 4.47 -20.64
C GLN A 41 16.86 5.91 -20.18
N ALA A 42 16.03 6.86 -20.62
CA ALA A 42 16.12 8.26 -20.18
C ALA A 42 15.87 8.40 -18.66
N LEU A 43 14.90 7.65 -18.12
CA LEU A 43 14.64 7.57 -16.67
C LEU A 43 15.85 7.01 -15.92
N ALA A 44 16.44 5.93 -16.44
CA ALA A 44 17.62 5.27 -15.86
C ALA A 44 18.80 6.26 -15.79
N ASP A 45 19.15 6.88 -16.91
CA ASP A 45 20.25 7.83 -17.02
C ASP A 45 20.10 9.00 -16.05
N LYS A 46 18.88 9.58 -15.97
CA LYS A 46 18.62 10.71 -15.07
C LYS A 46 18.72 10.34 -13.59
N ASN A 47 18.38 9.12 -13.22
CA ASN A 47 18.36 8.67 -11.82
C ASN A 47 19.63 7.89 -11.43
N GLY A 48 20.61 7.76 -12.32
CA GLY A 48 21.85 7.01 -12.05
C GLY A 48 21.62 5.52 -11.89
N LEU A 49 20.60 4.97 -12.55
CA LEU A 49 20.23 3.55 -12.53
C LEU A 49 20.74 2.86 -13.80
N THR A 50 20.87 1.53 -13.73
CA THR A 50 20.94 0.72 -14.95
C THR A 50 19.56 0.63 -15.58
N TYR A 51 19.48 0.23 -16.85
CA TYR A 51 18.18 -0.03 -17.52
C TYR A 51 17.33 -1.04 -16.73
N ASP A 52 17.94 -2.15 -16.33
CA ASP A 52 17.24 -3.18 -15.54
C ASP A 52 16.81 -2.66 -14.17
N GLY A 53 17.68 -1.86 -13.52
CA GLY A 53 17.33 -1.20 -12.25
C GLY A 53 16.17 -0.22 -12.38
N ALA A 54 16.04 0.48 -13.52
CA ALA A 54 14.88 1.33 -13.80
C ALA A 54 13.61 0.50 -14.05
N CYS A 55 13.72 -0.63 -14.78
CA CYS A 55 12.61 -1.56 -14.96
C CYS A 55 12.11 -2.13 -13.61
N GLU A 56 13.02 -2.55 -12.74
CA GLU A 56 12.68 -3.05 -11.39
C GLU A 56 12.01 -1.95 -10.53
N ALA A 57 12.54 -0.73 -10.59
CA ALA A 57 11.97 0.40 -9.86
C ALA A 57 10.56 0.75 -10.34
N LEU A 58 10.32 0.79 -11.66
CA LEU A 58 9.00 1.00 -12.25
C LEU A 58 8.03 -0.13 -11.87
N THR A 59 8.48 -1.39 -11.97
CA THR A 59 7.68 -2.56 -11.58
C THR A 59 7.25 -2.47 -10.13
N ARG A 60 8.20 -2.28 -9.20
CA ARG A 60 7.89 -2.17 -7.78
C ARG A 60 6.96 -1.00 -7.46
N GLN A 61 7.09 0.12 -8.19
CA GLN A 61 6.35 1.35 -7.89
C GLN A 61 4.95 1.37 -8.48
N TYR A 62 4.72 0.80 -9.68
CA TYR A 62 3.48 1.03 -10.44
C TYR A 62 2.82 -0.22 -11.01
N ASP A 63 3.47 -1.38 -10.98
CA ASP A 63 2.94 -2.66 -11.46
C ASP A 63 2.08 -3.35 -10.39
N GLY A 64 1.61 -4.55 -10.71
CA GLY A 64 0.99 -5.47 -9.75
C GLY A 64 -0.52 -5.33 -9.61
N TYR A 65 -1.20 -4.60 -10.49
CA TYR A 65 -2.66 -4.69 -10.60
C TYR A 65 -3.04 -5.97 -11.34
N HIS A 66 -3.84 -6.79 -10.68
CA HIS A 66 -4.28 -8.10 -11.16
C HIS A 66 -5.80 -8.20 -11.07
N PHE A 67 -6.47 -8.48 -12.20
CA PHE A 67 -7.92 -8.31 -12.31
C PHE A 67 -8.71 -9.60 -12.53
N SER A 68 -8.04 -10.74 -12.72
CA SER A 68 -8.67 -12.06 -12.89
C SER A 68 -7.74 -13.17 -12.43
N GLU A 69 -8.14 -14.42 -12.54
CA GLU A 69 -7.41 -15.55 -11.95
C GLU A 69 -6.10 -15.88 -12.68
N GLU A 70 -6.09 -15.76 -14.02
CA GLU A 70 -4.95 -16.13 -14.89
C GLU A 70 -4.38 -14.93 -15.67
N SER A 71 -4.77 -13.71 -15.33
CA SER A 71 -4.30 -12.52 -16.04
C SER A 71 -2.86 -12.15 -15.70
N PRO A 72 -2.15 -11.45 -16.60
CA PRO A 72 -0.89 -10.81 -16.21
C PRO A 72 -1.14 -9.65 -15.26
N ASP A 73 -0.13 -9.31 -14.47
CA ASP A 73 -0.08 -8.04 -13.78
C ASP A 73 0.03 -6.90 -14.79
N VAL A 74 -0.56 -5.75 -14.44
CA VAL A 74 -0.48 -4.55 -15.26
C VAL A 74 -0.10 -3.33 -14.44
N PHE A 75 0.64 -2.44 -15.07
CA PHE A 75 1.01 -1.13 -14.53
C PHE A 75 -0.19 -0.19 -14.51
N ASN A 76 -0.24 0.70 -13.52
CA ASN A 76 -1.10 1.87 -13.57
C ASN A 76 -0.64 2.80 -14.70
N PRO A 77 -1.42 2.98 -15.78
CA PRO A 77 -0.99 3.76 -16.95
C PRO A 77 -0.71 5.22 -16.61
N PHE A 78 -1.51 5.81 -15.73
CA PHE A 78 -1.35 7.22 -15.35
C PHE A 78 0.00 7.45 -14.66
N SER A 79 0.29 6.71 -13.60
CA SER A 79 1.52 6.86 -12.84
C SER A 79 2.75 6.50 -13.67
N LEU A 80 2.67 5.44 -14.47
CA LEU A 80 3.74 5.02 -15.37
C LEU A 80 4.08 6.12 -16.37
N ILE A 81 3.09 6.66 -17.09
CA ILE A 81 3.31 7.70 -18.11
C ILE A 81 3.83 8.99 -17.46
N CYS A 82 3.29 9.41 -16.32
CA CYS A 82 3.81 10.56 -15.59
C CYS A 82 5.27 10.37 -15.18
N SER A 83 5.63 9.18 -14.68
CA SER A 83 6.99 8.86 -14.28
C SER A 83 7.97 8.93 -15.46
N LEU A 84 7.61 8.35 -16.59
CA LEU A 84 8.44 8.36 -17.80
C LEU A 84 8.56 9.76 -18.39
N ASN A 85 7.50 10.57 -18.38
CA ASN A 85 7.54 11.95 -18.86
C ASN A 85 8.36 12.89 -17.98
N GLU A 86 8.22 12.79 -16.65
CA GLU A 86 8.97 13.63 -15.71
C GLU A 86 10.36 13.09 -15.41
N LEU A 87 10.65 11.84 -15.79
CA LEU A 87 11.86 11.09 -15.45
C LEU A 87 12.10 11.04 -13.94
N LYS A 88 11.04 10.75 -13.18
CA LYS A 88 11.02 10.68 -11.72
C LYS A 88 10.12 9.54 -11.24
N LEU A 89 10.50 8.92 -10.12
CA LEU A 89 9.70 7.92 -9.42
C LEU A 89 8.97 8.61 -8.25
N LYS A 90 7.66 8.84 -8.37
CA LYS A 90 6.81 9.52 -7.38
C LYS A 90 5.46 8.80 -7.26
N ASN A 91 4.65 9.20 -6.28
CA ASN A 91 3.31 8.67 -6.04
C ASN A 91 2.24 9.49 -6.79
N TYR A 92 2.25 9.48 -8.12
CA TYR A 92 1.41 10.34 -8.98
C TYR A 92 -0.09 10.10 -8.81
N TRP A 93 -0.52 8.84 -8.80
CA TRP A 93 -1.94 8.51 -8.65
C TRP A 93 -2.46 8.89 -7.27
N PHE A 94 -1.69 8.62 -6.23
CA PHE A 94 -2.12 8.87 -4.87
C PHE A 94 -2.14 10.37 -4.53
N GLU A 95 -1.27 11.18 -5.13
CA GLU A 95 -1.26 12.64 -4.96
C GLU A 95 -2.50 13.31 -5.58
N THR A 96 -3.09 12.70 -6.62
CA THR A 96 -4.31 13.21 -7.28
C THR A 96 -5.60 12.61 -6.71
N GLY A 97 -5.52 11.44 -6.10
CA GLY A 97 -6.64 10.70 -5.52
C GLY A 97 -6.92 11.14 -4.09
N THR A 98 -8.17 11.27 -3.72
CA THR A 98 -8.61 11.93 -2.49
C THR A 98 -8.42 11.06 -1.25
N PRO A 99 -7.48 11.33 -0.36
CA PRO A 99 -7.36 10.64 0.93
C PRO A 99 -8.63 10.70 1.79
N THR A 100 -9.53 11.66 1.51
CA THR A 100 -10.76 11.90 2.26
C THR A 100 -11.72 10.71 2.26
N ILE A 101 -11.89 10.02 1.13
CA ILE A 101 -12.77 8.84 1.06
C ILE A 101 -12.17 7.71 1.91
N LEU A 102 -10.87 7.49 1.76
CA LEU A 102 -10.13 6.48 2.51
C LEU A 102 -10.25 6.71 4.02
N THR A 103 -9.99 7.93 4.49
CA THR A 103 -10.10 8.31 5.90
C THR A 103 -11.53 8.10 6.43
N LYS A 104 -12.56 8.45 5.64
CA LYS A 104 -13.96 8.22 6.00
C LYS A 104 -14.29 6.72 6.13
N LEU A 105 -13.78 5.89 5.21
CA LEU A 105 -13.97 4.44 5.26
C LEU A 105 -13.30 3.85 6.50
N MET A 106 -12.06 4.24 6.77
CA MET A 106 -11.31 3.77 7.92
C MET A 106 -11.98 4.14 9.25
N ARG A 107 -12.49 5.36 9.36
CA ARG A 107 -13.28 5.81 10.53
C ARG A 107 -14.57 5.02 10.70
N LYS A 108 -15.31 4.82 9.60
CA LYS A 108 -16.60 4.11 9.63
C LYS A 108 -16.45 2.66 10.04
N TYR A 109 -15.43 1.97 9.51
CA TYR A 109 -15.28 0.53 9.67
C TYR A 109 -14.21 0.14 10.71
N LYS A 110 -13.49 1.09 11.32
CA LYS A 110 -12.42 0.87 12.30
C LYS A 110 -11.40 -0.16 11.82
N VAL A 111 -10.94 0.00 10.58
CA VAL A 111 -10.14 -1.01 9.88
C VAL A 111 -8.69 -0.98 10.35
N ASP A 112 -8.15 -2.16 10.67
CA ASP A 112 -6.72 -2.37 10.86
C ASP A 112 -6.01 -2.46 9.49
N PRO A 113 -4.98 -1.62 9.20
CA PRO A 113 -4.26 -1.66 7.93
C PRO A 113 -3.23 -2.80 7.82
N ILE A 114 -2.84 -3.42 8.92
CA ILE A 114 -1.79 -4.45 8.95
C ILE A 114 -2.13 -5.64 8.03
N PRO A 115 -3.34 -6.21 8.03
CA PRO A 115 -3.71 -7.29 7.11
C PRO A 115 -3.56 -6.91 5.64
N PHE A 116 -3.85 -5.65 5.27
CA PHE A 116 -3.75 -5.22 3.87
C PHE A 116 -2.30 -5.19 3.36
N ASP A 117 -1.34 -4.88 4.22
CA ASP A 117 0.08 -4.87 3.89
C ASP A 117 0.64 -6.29 3.71
N ARG A 118 0.15 -7.25 4.49
CA ARG A 118 0.56 -8.66 4.40
C ARG A 118 -0.15 -9.44 3.29
N GLY A 119 -1.27 -8.93 2.84
CA GLY A 119 -2.28 -9.69 2.12
C GLY A 119 -3.12 -10.55 3.05
N PHE A 120 -4.37 -10.74 2.70
CA PHE A 120 -5.34 -11.54 3.47
C PHE A 120 -6.19 -12.38 2.53
N ASP A 121 -6.69 -13.49 3.04
CA ASP A 121 -7.52 -14.41 2.30
C ASP A 121 -8.95 -13.87 2.19
N ALA A 122 -9.51 -13.94 0.99
CA ALA A 122 -10.86 -13.46 0.69
C ALA A 122 -11.56 -14.36 -0.33
N THR A 123 -12.89 -14.52 -0.18
CA THR A 123 -13.73 -15.09 -1.22
C THR A 123 -14.14 -14.01 -2.22
N LEU A 124 -14.56 -14.41 -3.42
CA LEU A 124 -15.01 -13.48 -4.46
C LEU A 124 -16.08 -12.50 -3.94
N ASP A 125 -17.05 -12.97 -3.17
CA ASP A 125 -18.13 -12.16 -2.61
C ASP A 125 -17.64 -11.11 -1.58
N MET A 126 -16.47 -11.30 -0.99
CA MET A 126 -15.92 -10.34 -0.01
C MET A 126 -15.38 -9.08 -0.67
N PHE A 127 -14.86 -9.14 -1.89
CA PHE A 127 -14.25 -7.98 -2.55
C PHE A 127 -14.98 -7.54 -3.83
N ASN A 128 -15.70 -8.45 -4.50
CA ASN A 128 -16.46 -8.16 -5.72
C ASN A 128 -17.96 -7.93 -5.45
N ALA A 129 -18.33 -7.48 -4.26
CA ALA A 129 -19.70 -7.12 -3.90
C ALA A 129 -20.07 -5.69 -4.33
N PRO A 130 -21.38 -5.38 -4.51
CA PRO A 130 -21.83 -4.01 -4.71
C PRO A 130 -21.43 -3.11 -3.55
N THR A 131 -20.82 -1.96 -3.84
CA THR A 131 -20.31 -1.03 -2.81
C THR A 131 -21.39 -0.41 -1.94
N GLU A 132 -22.61 -0.28 -2.48
CA GLU A 132 -23.77 0.30 -1.79
C GLU A 132 -24.27 -0.56 -0.61
N THR A 133 -24.15 -1.88 -0.74
CA THR A 133 -24.61 -2.86 0.27
C THR A 133 -23.47 -3.43 1.10
N ALA A 134 -22.23 -2.99 0.84
CA ALA A 134 -21.06 -3.53 1.50
C ALA A 134 -21.07 -3.26 3.01
N LYS A 135 -20.88 -4.33 3.79
CA LYS A 135 -20.80 -4.29 5.27
C LYS A 135 -19.39 -4.00 5.79
N ASN A 136 -18.40 -4.03 4.90
CA ASN A 136 -16.99 -3.78 5.18
C ASN A 136 -16.37 -2.93 4.05
N PRO A 137 -15.18 -2.34 4.20
CA PRO A 137 -14.60 -1.45 3.22
C PRO A 137 -13.94 -2.17 2.03
N ILE A 138 -13.75 -3.49 2.08
CA ILE A 138 -12.98 -4.25 1.10
C ILE A 138 -13.47 -4.06 -0.33
N PRO A 139 -14.80 -4.17 -0.64
CA PRO A 139 -15.29 -3.94 -2.00
C PRO A 139 -14.99 -2.52 -2.52
N MET A 140 -15.08 -1.52 -1.66
CA MET A 140 -14.79 -0.13 -2.04
C MET A 140 -13.30 0.07 -2.27
N LEU A 141 -12.44 -0.53 -1.46
CA LEU A 141 -10.98 -0.46 -1.59
C LEU A 141 -10.51 -1.22 -2.84
N TYR A 142 -11.06 -2.39 -3.11
CA TYR A 142 -10.75 -3.18 -4.30
C TYR A 142 -11.20 -2.47 -5.58
N GLN A 143 -12.46 -2.05 -5.66
CA GLN A 143 -13.00 -1.35 -6.83
C GLN A 143 -12.41 0.05 -7.01
N GLY A 144 -11.91 0.66 -5.94
CA GLY A 144 -11.18 1.92 -5.97
C GLY A 144 -9.70 1.79 -6.32
N GLY A 145 -9.19 0.57 -6.56
CA GLY A 145 -7.79 0.34 -6.93
C GLY A 145 -6.78 0.42 -5.78
N TYR A 146 -7.24 0.45 -4.52
CA TYR A 146 -6.35 0.37 -3.36
C TYR A 146 -5.90 -1.06 -3.08
N LEU A 147 -6.73 -2.04 -3.40
CA LEU A 147 -6.45 -3.46 -3.25
C LEU A 147 -6.56 -4.16 -4.59
N THR A 148 -5.85 -5.26 -4.73
CA THR A 148 -5.86 -6.11 -5.93
C THR A 148 -5.76 -7.57 -5.53
N ILE A 149 -6.00 -8.49 -6.46
CA ILE A 149 -5.69 -9.91 -6.33
C ILE A 149 -4.17 -10.04 -6.35
N LYS A 150 -3.59 -10.81 -5.43
CA LYS A 150 -2.17 -11.16 -5.39
C LYS A 150 -1.92 -12.61 -5.79
N GLU A 151 -2.81 -13.49 -5.39
CA GLU A 151 -2.72 -14.93 -5.64
C GLU A 151 -4.12 -15.52 -5.66
N TYR A 152 -4.30 -16.64 -6.36
CA TYR A 152 -5.47 -17.49 -6.33
C TYR A 152 -5.04 -18.94 -6.27
N ASP A 153 -5.52 -19.70 -5.29
CA ASP A 153 -5.13 -21.10 -5.07
C ASP A 153 -6.16 -22.14 -5.58
N GLY A 154 -7.15 -21.67 -6.34
CA GLY A 154 -8.27 -22.48 -6.83
C GLY A 154 -9.51 -22.45 -5.90
N TYR A 155 -9.38 -21.86 -4.70
CA TYR A 155 -10.48 -21.76 -3.71
C TYR A 155 -10.60 -20.38 -3.10
N VAL A 156 -9.47 -19.75 -2.79
CA VAL A 156 -9.40 -18.50 -2.04
C VAL A 156 -8.47 -17.53 -2.77
N TYR A 157 -8.85 -16.26 -2.79
CA TYR A 157 -8.04 -15.17 -3.31
C TYR A 157 -7.23 -14.56 -2.18
N LYS A 158 -5.97 -14.28 -2.42
CA LYS A 158 -5.18 -13.42 -1.56
C LYS A 158 -5.26 -11.99 -2.07
N ILE A 159 -5.75 -11.09 -1.25
CA ILE A 159 -5.96 -9.67 -1.59
C ILE A 159 -4.94 -8.83 -0.83
N GLY A 160 -4.35 -7.84 -1.50
CA GLY A 160 -3.36 -6.95 -0.91
C GLY A 160 -3.13 -5.69 -1.73
N PHE A 161 -2.17 -4.86 -1.33
CA PHE A 161 -1.79 -3.68 -2.10
C PHE A 161 -1.16 -4.07 -3.44
N PRO A 162 -1.47 -3.37 -4.54
CA PRO A 162 -0.88 -3.67 -5.84
C PRO A 162 0.63 -3.40 -5.85
N ASN A 163 1.08 -2.26 -5.34
CA ASN A 163 2.44 -1.76 -5.46
C ASN A 163 2.82 -0.77 -4.35
N ASP A 164 4.06 -0.29 -4.40
CA ASP A 164 4.59 0.64 -3.40
C ASP A 164 3.92 2.02 -3.43
N GLU A 165 3.51 2.53 -4.60
CA GLU A 165 2.80 3.80 -4.68
C GLU A 165 1.52 3.77 -3.85
N VAL A 166 0.68 2.77 -4.08
CA VAL A 166 -0.61 2.62 -3.39
C VAL A 166 -0.40 2.31 -1.92
N ARG A 167 0.51 1.38 -1.62
CA ARG A 167 0.82 0.98 -0.25
C ARG A 167 1.26 2.16 0.60
N LEU A 168 2.28 2.88 0.16
CA LEU A 168 2.86 4.00 0.92
C LEU A 168 1.87 5.17 1.02
N GLY A 169 1.18 5.48 -0.07
CA GLY A 169 0.15 6.51 -0.06
C GLY A 169 -0.98 6.19 0.91
N PHE A 170 -1.46 4.94 0.91
CA PHE A 170 -2.50 4.47 1.82
C PHE A 170 -2.07 4.57 3.28
N LEU A 171 -0.88 4.07 3.63
CA LEU A 171 -0.36 4.13 5.00
C LEU A 171 -0.12 5.57 5.46
N LYS A 172 0.39 6.43 4.56
CA LYS A 172 0.57 7.86 4.84
C LYS A 172 -0.76 8.56 5.12
N ALA A 173 -1.80 8.27 4.35
CA ALA A 173 -3.13 8.84 4.55
C ALA A 173 -3.80 8.38 5.86
N LEU A 174 -3.38 7.26 6.43
CA LEU A 174 -3.88 6.76 7.70
C LEU A 174 -3.18 7.36 8.92
N MET A 175 -1.94 7.81 8.78
CA MET A 175 -1.14 8.32 9.91
C MET A 175 -1.87 9.40 10.72
N PRO A 176 -2.47 10.45 10.12
CA PRO A 176 -3.26 11.44 10.86
C PRO A 176 -4.46 10.85 11.62
N TYR A 177 -5.08 9.81 11.08
CA TYR A 177 -6.21 9.16 11.74
C TYR A 177 -5.81 8.44 13.05
N TYR A 178 -4.62 7.82 13.08
CA TYR A 178 -4.11 7.11 14.25
C TYR A 178 -3.37 8.03 15.22
N ALA A 179 -2.58 8.99 14.71
CA ALA A 179 -1.72 9.86 15.51
C ALA A 179 -2.40 11.16 15.98
N MET A 180 -3.59 11.49 15.47
CA MET A 180 -4.34 12.75 15.62
C MET A 180 -3.61 13.99 15.06
N ASP A 181 -4.27 14.68 14.11
CA ASP A 181 -3.73 15.75 13.26
C ASP A 181 -3.12 16.95 14.01
N ASP A 182 -3.49 17.20 15.28
CA ASP A 182 -3.21 18.46 15.95
C ASP A 182 -1.85 18.51 16.69
N VAL A 183 -1.09 17.42 16.74
CA VAL A 183 0.01 17.33 17.71
C VAL A 183 1.42 17.28 17.08
N VAL A 184 1.58 16.78 15.86
CA VAL A 184 2.91 16.61 15.24
C VAL A 184 2.83 16.72 13.71
N ASP A 185 3.79 17.41 13.08
CA ASP A 185 4.09 17.26 11.67
C ASP A 185 4.59 15.83 11.42
N ASN A 186 3.66 14.94 11.06
CA ASN A 186 3.90 13.52 10.88
C ASN A 186 4.98 13.22 9.83
N ASP A 187 5.05 14.02 8.76
CA ASP A 187 6.06 13.86 7.71
C ASP A 187 7.47 14.17 8.25
N SER A 188 7.61 15.27 8.98
CA SER A 188 8.88 15.66 9.62
C SER A 188 9.33 14.63 10.65
N PHE A 189 8.40 14.07 11.43
CA PHE A 189 8.68 13.01 12.38
C PHE A 189 9.23 11.76 11.68
N VAL A 190 8.56 11.25 10.64
CA VAL A 190 8.96 10.04 9.90
C VAL A 190 10.34 10.22 9.27
N ILE A 191 10.61 11.38 8.64
CA ILE A 191 11.91 11.69 8.03
C ILE A 191 13.02 11.71 9.08
N ARG A 192 12.80 12.37 10.21
CA ARG A 192 13.78 12.44 11.30
C ARG A 192 14.05 11.08 11.91
N PHE A 193 13.00 10.29 12.13
CA PHE A 193 13.10 8.93 12.64
C PHE A 193 13.88 8.02 11.69
N ALA A 194 13.57 8.05 10.39
CA ALA A 194 14.29 7.31 9.37
C ALA A 194 15.79 7.68 9.31
N LYS A 195 16.12 8.96 9.49
CA LYS A 195 17.50 9.44 9.54
C LYS A 195 18.25 8.83 10.75
N LEU A 196 17.66 8.88 11.93
CA LEU A 196 18.26 8.33 13.16
C LEU A 196 18.53 6.82 13.04
N LEU A 197 17.61 6.05 12.44
CA LEU A 197 17.82 4.62 12.20
C LEU A 197 18.96 4.36 11.20
N ARG A 198 19.06 5.15 10.13
CA ARG A 198 20.17 5.02 9.16
C ARG A 198 21.54 5.36 9.79
N GLU A 199 21.56 6.29 10.71
CA GLU A 199 22.76 6.67 11.48
C GLU A 199 23.05 5.71 12.65
N ASN A 200 22.25 4.64 12.78
CA ASN A 200 22.31 3.68 13.89
C ASN A 200 22.22 4.32 15.29
N ASN A 201 21.50 5.45 15.39
CA ASN A 201 21.28 6.18 16.63
C ASN A 201 19.97 5.76 17.29
N LEU A 202 19.93 4.51 17.76
CA LEU A 202 18.73 3.91 18.33
C LEU A 202 18.21 4.65 19.57
N ASN A 203 19.13 5.16 20.42
CA ASN A 203 18.72 5.85 21.65
C ASN A 203 17.89 7.10 21.35
N GLU A 204 18.33 7.95 20.45
CA GLU A 204 17.55 9.12 20.03
C GLU A 204 16.29 8.75 19.27
N ALA A 205 16.32 7.70 18.45
CA ALA A 205 15.14 7.18 17.79
C ALA A 205 14.06 6.75 18.78
N LEU A 206 14.44 6.04 19.86
CA LEU A 206 13.51 5.63 20.93
C LEU A 206 12.98 6.82 21.72
N VAL A 207 13.81 7.83 22.01
CA VAL A 207 13.37 9.07 22.64
C VAL A 207 12.36 9.80 21.77
N LEU A 208 12.60 9.84 20.45
CA LEU A 208 11.71 10.46 19.48
C LEU A 208 10.35 9.73 19.40
N ILE A 209 10.34 8.40 19.35
CA ILE A 209 9.09 7.60 19.39
C ILE A 209 8.35 7.84 20.71
N LYS A 210 9.05 7.81 21.85
CA LYS A 210 8.45 8.04 23.16
C LYS A 210 7.78 9.40 23.24
N ALA A 211 8.44 10.45 22.74
CA ALA A 211 7.87 11.80 22.67
C ALA A 211 6.63 11.84 21.78
N PHE A 212 6.68 11.21 20.61
CA PHE A 212 5.55 11.10 19.70
C PHE A 212 4.36 10.39 20.34
N MET A 213 4.57 9.21 20.92
CA MET A 213 3.54 8.42 21.59
C MET A 213 2.92 9.14 22.79
N SER A 214 3.72 9.92 23.52
CA SER A 214 3.24 10.71 24.68
C SER A 214 2.38 11.90 24.25
N GLY A 215 2.50 12.38 23.00
CA GLY A 215 1.67 13.43 22.42
C GLY A 215 0.30 12.93 21.94
N ILE A 216 0.08 11.61 21.88
CA ILE A 216 -1.21 11.06 21.45
C ILE A 216 -2.21 11.18 22.61
N PRO A 217 -3.33 11.93 22.42
CA PRO A 217 -4.30 12.16 23.50
C PRO A 217 -4.91 10.87 24.02
N TYR A 218 -5.06 10.77 25.33
CA TYR A 218 -5.73 9.63 25.97
C TYR A 218 -7.22 9.62 25.64
N ASN A 219 -7.63 8.73 24.74
CA ASN A 219 -9.04 8.48 24.45
C ASN A 219 -9.35 7.00 24.75
N ALA A 220 -10.14 6.75 25.80
CA ALA A 220 -10.42 5.40 26.32
C ALA A 220 -11.00 4.41 25.30
N GLU A 221 -11.64 4.90 24.23
CA GLU A 221 -12.19 4.04 23.17
C GLU A 221 -11.13 3.51 22.19
N ARG A 222 -9.93 4.11 22.14
CA ARG A 222 -8.88 3.80 21.16
C ARG A 222 -7.62 3.19 21.76
N GLN A 223 -7.49 3.16 23.07
CA GLN A 223 -6.27 2.68 23.74
C GLN A 223 -6.35 1.21 24.06
N ASN A 224 -6.25 0.39 23.05
CA ASN A 224 -5.84 -0.99 23.22
C ASN A 224 -4.41 -1.16 22.65
N GLU A 225 -3.73 -2.22 23.03
CA GLU A 225 -2.40 -2.61 22.55
C GLU A 225 -2.33 -2.56 21.01
N ASN A 226 -3.38 -2.98 20.32
CA ASN A 226 -3.48 -2.95 18.86
C ASN A 226 -3.37 -1.53 18.26
N HIS A 227 -3.84 -0.50 18.96
CA HIS A 227 -3.72 0.88 18.47
C HIS A 227 -2.26 1.34 18.43
N TYR A 228 -1.52 1.12 19.49
CA TYR A 228 -0.09 1.46 19.55
C TYR A 228 0.74 0.64 18.58
N LYS A 229 0.43 -0.64 18.44
CA LYS A 229 1.02 -1.53 17.45
C LYS A 229 0.80 -1.03 16.03
N THR A 230 -0.42 -0.60 15.69
CA THR A 230 -0.73 -0.03 14.38
C THR A 230 0.05 1.27 14.14
N ILE A 231 0.20 2.15 15.13
CA ILE A 231 0.99 3.38 14.99
C ILE A 231 2.47 3.04 14.74
N LEU A 232 3.06 2.15 15.53
CA LEU A 232 4.43 1.71 15.30
C LEU A 232 4.62 1.09 13.93
N PHE A 233 3.70 0.23 13.52
CA PHE A 233 3.69 -0.35 12.17
C PHE A 233 3.68 0.75 11.09
N LEU A 234 2.82 1.76 11.19
CA LEU A 234 2.75 2.87 10.24
C LEU A 234 4.06 3.66 10.20
N ILE A 235 4.62 4.01 11.37
CA ILE A 235 5.90 4.74 11.47
C ILE A 235 7.00 3.97 10.74
N PHE A 236 7.19 2.70 11.06
CA PHE A 236 8.25 1.91 10.49
C PHE A 236 8.06 1.67 8.98
N LYS A 237 6.83 1.39 8.54
CA LYS A 237 6.53 1.18 7.11
C LYS A 237 6.71 2.44 6.27
N LEU A 238 6.42 3.61 6.82
CA LEU A 238 6.63 4.89 6.15
C LEU A 238 8.11 5.30 6.08
N CYS A 239 8.96 4.70 6.91
CA CYS A 239 10.42 4.81 6.79
C CYS A 239 10.97 3.98 5.62
N THR A 240 10.52 4.22 4.45
CA THR A 240 10.55 3.58 3.13
C THR A 240 11.73 2.67 2.73
N SER A 241 12.84 2.67 3.45
CA SER A 241 14.05 1.88 3.12
C SER A 241 14.17 0.61 3.98
N TYR A 242 13.16 0.31 4.80
CA TYR A 242 13.26 -0.77 5.78
C TYR A 242 12.26 -1.88 5.51
N VAL A 243 12.71 -3.12 5.70
CA VAL A 243 11.81 -4.26 5.77
C VAL A 243 11.21 -4.27 7.17
N VAL A 244 9.89 -4.15 7.26
CA VAL A 244 9.16 -4.18 8.53
C VAL A 244 8.25 -5.39 8.55
N ARG A 245 8.43 -6.24 9.56
CA ARG A 245 7.55 -7.39 9.84
C ARG A 245 6.88 -7.17 11.19
N THR A 246 5.67 -7.63 11.33
CA THR A 246 4.91 -7.56 12.59
C THR A 246 4.56 -8.96 13.05
N GLU A 247 4.59 -9.21 14.36
CA GLU A 247 4.27 -10.51 14.97
C GLU A 247 5.13 -11.68 14.47
N GLU A 248 6.43 -11.48 14.38
CA GLU A 248 7.37 -12.56 14.10
C GLU A 248 7.50 -13.49 15.32
N CYS A 249 7.29 -14.80 15.08
CA CYS A 249 7.58 -15.83 16.07
C CYS A 249 9.05 -16.26 15.92
N SER A 250 9.82 -16.10 16.96
CA SER A 250 11.18 -16.62 17.04
C SER A 250 11.27 -17.74 18.07
N ALA A 251 12.39 -18.48 18.06
CA ALA A 251 12.65 -19.52 19.07
C ALA A 251 12.73 -18.92 20.52
N ALA A 252 12.91 -17.61 20.65
CA ALA A 252 13.01 -16.89 21.92
C ALA A 252 11.69 -16.22 22.35
N GLY A 253 10.65 -16.22 21.51
CA GLY A 253 9.39 -15.57 21.82
C GLY A 253 8.72 -14.98 20.58
N ARG A 254 7.76 -14.06 20.81
CA ARG A 254 7.01 -13.33 19.79
C ARG A 254 7.37 -11.85 19.88
N SER A 255 7.94 -11.32 18.81
CA SER A 255 8.21 -9.88 18.69
C SER A 255 7.06 -9.17 17.99
N ASP A 256 6.65 -8.01 18.50
CA ASP A 256 5.53 -7.26 17.92
C ASP A 256 5.90 -6.57 16.61
N VAL A 257 7.10 -6.04 16.51
CA VAL A 257 7.62 -5.38 15.31
C VAL A 257 9.10 -5.72 15.11
N VAL A 258 9.44 -6.20 13.90
CA VAL A 258 10.83 -6.41 13.47
C VAL A 258 11.15 -5.47 12.30
N VAL A 259 12.25 -4.73 12.41
CA VAL A 259 12.72 -3.76 11.41
C VAL A 259 14.11 -4.16 10.93
N GLU A 260 14.24 -4.51 9.67
CA GLU A 260 15.53 -4.75 9.03
C GLU A 260 16.03 -3.51 8.30
N THR A 261 17.26 -3.12 8.59
CA THR A 261 17.99 -2.06 7.89
C THR A 261 19.23 -2.66 7.20
N VAL A 262 19.92 -1.88 6.36
CA VAL A 262 21.14 -2.33 5.67
C VAL A 262 22.23 -2.83 6.65
N GLY A 263 22.22 -2.37 7.91
CA GLY A 263 23.30 -2.68 8.88
C GLY A 263 22.83 -3.29 10.19
N ALA A 264 21.52 -3.42 10.43
CA ALA A 264 20.99 -3.88 11.70
C ALA A 264 19.57 -4.46 11.58
N VAL A 265 19.23 -5.33 12.54
CA VAL A 265 17.87 -5.82 12.76
C VAL A 265 17.43 -5.33 14.14
N TYR A 266 16.34 -4.57 14.18
CA TYR A 266 15.75 -4.09 15.43
C TYR A 266 14.48 -4.90 15.73
N MET A 267 14.38 -5.39 16.95
CA MET A 267 13.18 -6.05 17.46
C MET A 267 12.57 -5.20 18.57
N PHE A 268 11.28 -4.93 18.44
CA PHE A 268 10.51 -4.15 19.41
C PHE A 268 9.43 -5.07 20.02
N GLU A 269 9.35 -5.08 21.35
CA GLU A 269 8.38 -5.82 22.17
C GLU A 269 7.51 -4.85 22.97
#